data_53b071a3f84dbe00f17b058debff42b0
#
_entry.id   53b071a3f84dbe00f17b058debff42b0
#
_cell.length_a   1.000
_cell.length_b   1.000
_cell.length_c   1.000
_cell.angle_alpha   90.00
_cell.angle_beta   90.00
_cell.angle_gamma   90.00
#
_symmetry.space_group_name_H-M   'P 1'
#
loop_
_entity.id
_entity.type
_entity.pdbx_description
1 polymer ?
#
loop_
_entity_poly.entity_id
_entity_poly.type
_entity_poly.pdbx_seq_one_letter_code
_entity_poly.pdbx_strand_id
1 'polypeptide(L)'
;GGAGVGYFLADLYRETKGQAYLDAALSAAGYIKTRTVTSGAGILVCHTEEQQPPSTFYLGVCHGPAGTGRFMYLLNQITGDTRYIDWLDANFEGMLSTGAPEQRSKGLWQNYGQCCGDAGIGDYALFLFAVTGDEKYLKYAEQTAQHIVNQGNDTAGLSWQTAEHRDRRDFLETQTGYMQGAAGIASFLLHIDSVLNQMPVKMILPETPFSYHETH
;
A
#
# COMPACT_ATOMS: atom_id res chain seq x y z
N GLY A 1 9.80 9.03 3.03
CA GLY A 1 9.55 10.16 2.11
C GLY A 1 8.46 11.10 2.64
N GLY A 2 8.05 12.07 1.80
CA GLY A 2 7.10 13.13 2.18
C GLY A 2 5.78 12.64 2.76
N ALA A 3 5.24 11.52 2.27
CA ALA A 3 4.01 10.94 2.83
C ALA A 3 4.19 10.47 4.28
N GLY A 4 5.32 9.85 4.62
CA GLY A 4 5.58 9.41 5.99
C GLY A 4 5.77 10.58 6.97
N VAL A 5 6.47 11.63 6.53
CA VAL A 5 6.62 12.87 7.32
C VAL A 5 5.26 13.54 7.51
N GLY A 6 4.47 13.67 6.43
CA GLY A 6 3.13 14.23 6.48
C GLY A 6 2.18 13.44 7.39
N TYR A 7 2.24 12.10 7.33
CA TYR A 7 1.48 11.23 8.20
C TYR A 7 1.83 11.48 9.68
N PHE A 8 3.11 11.49 10.03
CA PHE A 8 3.55 11.75 11.39
C PHE A 8 3.07 13.12 11.89
N LEU A 9 3.17 14.16 11.07
CA LEU A 9 2.71 15.51 11.46
C LEU A 9 1.18 15.57 11.61
N ALA A 10 0.43 14.90 10.75
CA ALA A 10 -1.02 14.82 10.87
C ALA A 10 -1.45 14.07 12.14
N ASP A 11 -0.76 12.98 12.47
CA ASP A 11 -1.00 12.25 13.71
C ASP A 11 -0.63 13.06 14.95
N LEU A 12 0.48 13.77 14.91
CA LEU A 12 0.89 14.71 15.98
C LEU A 12 -0.12 15.84 16.18
N TYR A 13 -0.72 16.36 15.09
CA TYR A 13 -1.85 17.29 15.19
C TYR A 13 -3.05 16.64 15.88
N ARG A 14 -3.39 15.38 15.54
CA ARG A 14 -4.50 14.66 16.14
C ARG A 14 -4.37 14.59 17.67
N GLU A 15 -3.16 14.35 18.15
CA GLU A 15 -2.85 14.27 19.59
C GLU A 15 -2.75 15.65 20.26
N THR A 16 -2.05 16.61 19.65
CA THR A 16 -1.68 17.88 20.30
C THR A 16 -2.59 19.06 19.98
N LYS A 17 -3.35 18.97 18.89
CA LYS A 17 -4.13 20.06 18.29
C LYS A 17 -3.29 21.28 17.86
N GLY A 18 -1.98 21.10 17.71
CA GLY A 18 -1.07 22.16 17.27
C GLY A 18 -1.22 22.47 15.78
N GLN A 19 -1.83 23.60 15.43
CA GLN A 19 -2.19 23.96 14.04
C GLN A 19 -1.01 23.91 13.07
N ALA A 20 0.18 24.30 13.50
CA ALA A 20 1.38 24.26 12.65
C ALA A 20 1.70 22.85 12.12
N TYR A 21 1.36 21.79 12.85
CA TYR A 21 1.55 20.41 12.39
C TYR A 21 0.57 20.06 11.28
N LEU A 22 -0.69 20.48 11.39
CA LEU A 22 -1.68 20.27 10.32
C LEU A 22 -1.31 21.06 9.06
N ASP A 23 -0.91 22.30 9.19
CA ASP A 23 -0.50 23.15 8.07
C ASP A 23 0.68 22.52 7.31
N ALA A 24 1.67 22.00 8.04
CA ALA A 24 2.80 21.29 7.44
C ALA A 24 2.38 19.96 6.78
N ALA A 25 1.46 19.20 7.39
CA ALA A 25 0.92 17.99 6.79
C ALA A 25 0.14 18.29 5.50
N LEU A 26 -0.70 19.31 5.48
CA LEU A 26 -1.45 19.75 4.29
C LEU A 26 -0.49 20.21 3.18
N SER A 27 0.58 20.92 3.52
CA SER A 27 1.64 21.29 2.58
C SER A 27 2.30 20.06 1.97
N ALA A 28 2.63 19.04 2.76
CA ALA A 28 3.18 17.78 2.27
C ALA A 28 2.21 17.06 1.32
N ALA A 29 0.92 17.02 1.63
CA ALA A 29 -0.10 16.45 0.75
C ALA A 29 -0.21 17.23 -0.58
N GLY A 30 -0.20 18.57 -0.51
CA GLY A 30 -0.17 19.44 -1.70
C GLY A 30 1.03 19.11 -2.58
N TYR A 31 2.21 19.00 -2.00
CA TYR A 31 3.42 18.61 -2.73
C TYR A 31 3.29 17.24 -3.40
N ILE A 32 2.81 16.21 -2.69
CA ILE A 32 2.61 14.88 -3.26
C ILE A 32 1.67 14.93 -4.46
N LYS A 33 0.58 15.70 -4.36
CA LYS A 33 -0.38 15.88 -5.49
C LYS A 33 0.28 16.48 -6.73
N THR A 34 1.28 17.35 -6.57
CA THR A 34 2.04 17.89 -7.72
C THR A 34 2.97 16.87 -8.37
N ARG A 35 3.22 15.74 -7.72
CA ARG A 35 4.09 14.67 -8.20
C ARG A 35 3.33 13.48 -8.81
N THR A 36 2.03 13.64 -9.05
CA THR A 36 1.22 12.63 -9.72
C THR A 36 1.32 12.74 -11.23
N VAL A 37 1.24 11.57 -11.87
CA VAL A 37 1.12 11.44 -13.31
C VAL A 37 -0.08 10.56 -13.65
N THR A 38 -0.68 10.77 -14.82
CA THR A 38 -1.76 9.90 -15.31
C THR A 38 -1.23 8.51 -15.60
N SER A 39 -1.96 7.48 -15.16
CA SER A 39 -1.69 6.08 -15.42
C SER A 39 -3.02 5.37 -15.68
N GLY A 40 -3.28 5.02 -16.95
CA GLY A 40 -4.58 4.48 -17.36
C GLY A 40 -5.72 5.44 -17.03
N ALA A 41 -6.72 4.94 -16.29
CA ALA A 41 -7.86 5.73 -15.83
C ALA A 41 -7.57 6.51 -14.53
N GLY A 42 -6.41 6.32 -13.91
CA GLY A 42 -6.06 6.89 -12.62
C GLY A 42 -4.74 7.64 -12.61
N ILE A 43 -4.11 7.68 -11.43
CA ILE A 43 -2.87 8.42 -11.19
C ILE A 43 -1.86 7.55 -10.42
N LEU A 44 -0.57 7.81 -10.63
CA LEU A 44 0.51 7.28 -9.79
C LEU A 44 1.41 8.42 -9.31
N VAL A 45 2.03 8.24 -8.14
CA VAL A 45 3.00 9.21 -7.61
C VAL A 45 4.40 8.82 -8.07
N CYS A 46 5.15 9.78 -8.61
CA CYS A 46 6.53 9.58 -9.03
C CYS A 46 7.42 9.19 -7.85
N HIS A 47 8.32 8.22 -8.06
CA HIS A 47 9.25 7.78 -7.03
C HIS A 47 10.27 8.85 -6.63
N THR A 48 10.79 9.60 -7.61
CA THR A 48 11.77 10.67 -7.40
C THR A 48 11.40 11.93 -8.16
N GLU A 49 11.99 13.07 -7.75
CA GLU A 49 11.79 14.36 -8.43
C GLU A 49 12.52 14.48 -9.76
N GLU A 50 13.63 13.77 -9.92
CA GLU A 50 14.60 14.01 -10.97
C GLU A 50 14.28 13.30 -12.29
N GLN A 51 13.34 12.35 -12.28
CA GLN A 51 13.01 11.59 -13.49
C GLN A 51 11.99 12.32 -14.36
N GLN A 52 12.42 12.74 -15.53
CA GLN A 52 11.57 13.33 -16.56
C GLN A 52 11.81 12.64 -17.92
N PRO A 53 10.84 11.93 -18.52
CA PRO A 53 9.57 11.56 -17.91
C PRO A 53 9.75 10.51 -16.79
N PRO A 54 8.87 10.50 -15.79
CA PRO A 54 8.97 9.53 -14.71
C PRO A 54 8.80 8.11 -15.27
N SER A 55 9.79 7.26 -15.04
CA SER A 55 9.83 5.90 -15.57
C SER A 55 9.79 4.82 -14.50
N THR A 56 9.86 5.21 -13.24
CA THR A 56 9.92 4.29 -12.11
C THR A 56 8.80 4.60 -11.13
N PHE A 57 7.92 3.62 -10.96
CA PHE A 57 6.85 3.64 -9.97
C PHE A 57 6.95 2.41 -9.08
N TYR A 58 6.74 2.61 -7.79
CA TYR A 58 6.57 1.55 -6.83
C TYR A 58 5.11 1.54 -6.39
N LEU A 59 4.58 0.37 -6.08
CA LEU A 59 3.17 0.21 -5.70
C LEU A 59 2.99 -0.10 -4.21
N GLY A 60 4.06 -0.54 -3.55
CA GLY A 60 4.04 -0.96 -2.16
C GLY A 60 3.95 0.17 -1.13
N VAL A 61 4.06 -0.21 0.12
CA VAL A 61 3.92 0.69 1.28
C VAL A 61 5.06 1.71 1.35
N CYS A 62 6.29 1.30 1.05
CA CYS A 62 7.45 2.19 1.25
C CYS A 62 7.54 3.36 0.26
N HIS A 63 7.06 3.20 -0.98
CA HIS A 63 7.22 4.21 -2.04
C HIS A 63 6.02 4.34 -2.98
N GLY A 64 4.89 3.73 -2.70
CA GLY A 64 3.77 3.63 -3.64
C GLY A 64 2.42 4.05 -3.07
N PRO A 65 1.35 3.73 -3.83
CA PRO A 65 -0.03 3.99 -3.46
C PRO A 65 -0.41 3.51 -2.07
N ALA A 66 0.01 2.31 -1.70
CA ALA A 66 -0.30 1.72 -0.41
C ALA A 66 0.19 2.57 0.78
N GLY A 67 1.41 3.12 0.72
CA GLY A 67 1.92 4.00 1.78
C GLY A 67 1.38 5.42 1.71
N THR A 68 1.27 5.98 0.51
CA THR A 68 0.77 7.35 0.32
C THR A 68 -0.71 7.43 0.64
N GLY A 69 -1.48 6.41 0.31
CA GLY A 69 -2.91 6.31 0.60
C GLY A 69 -3.22 6.39 2.10
N ARG A 70 -2.43 5.74 2.94
CA ARG A 70 -2.54 5.84 4.40
C ARG A 70 -2.51 7.29 4.90
N PHE A 71 -1.61 8.09 4.37
CA PHE A 71 -1.49 9.50 4.72
C PHE A 71 -2.71 10.32 4.25
N MET A 72 -3.14 10.13 3.02
CA MET A 72 -4.29 10.84 2.47
C MET A 72 -5.57 10.49 3.22
N TYR A 73 -5.75 9.24 3.63
CA TYR A 73 -6.87 8.83 4.45
C TYR A 73 -6.87 9.50 5.83
N LEU A 74 -5.72 9.56 6.50
CA LEU A 74 -5.63 10.28 7.78
C LEU A 74 -6.02 11.75 7.66
N LEU A 75 -5.64 12.41 6.56
CA LEU A 75 -6.08 13.79 6.28
C LEU A 75 -7.59 13.88 6.05
N ASN A 76 -8.20 12.90 5.36
CA ASN A 76 -9.66 12.84 5.25
C ASN A 76 -10.32 12.75 6.64
N GLN A 77 -9.83 11.87 7.51
CA GLN A 77 -10.36 11.72 8.87
C GLN A 77 -10.25 13.00 9.70
N ILE A 78 -9.15 13.75 9.56
CA ILE A 78 -8.90 14.97 10.30
C ILE A 78 -9.72 16.15 9.77
N THR A 79 -9.81 16.29 8.45
CA THR A 79 -10.37 17.48 7.78
C THR A 79 -11.81 17.31 7.32
N GLY A 80 -12.29 16.07 7.16
CA GLY A 80 -13.57 15.78 6.53
C GLY A 80 -13.60 16.01 5.01
N ASP A 81 -12.45 16.30 4.39
CA ASP A 81 -12.37 16.61 2.95
C ASP A 81 -12.42 15.32 2.11
N THR A 82 -13.56 15.09 1.45
CA THR A 82 -13.80 13.90 0.63
C THR A 82 -12.90 13.79 -0.60
N ARG A 83 -12.29 14.89 -1.05
CA ARG A 83 -11.32 14.89 -2.16
C ARG A 83 -10.10 13.99 -1.89
N TYR A 84 -9.83 13.66 -0.64
CA TYR A 84 -8.82 12.67 -0.31
C TYR A 84 -9.27 11.25 -0.64
N ILE A 85 -10.56 10.93 -0.46
CA ILE A 85 -11.12 9.63 -0.88
C ILE A 85 -11.10 9.50 -2.41
N ASP A 86 -11.50 10.53 -3.13
CA ASP A 86 -11.42 10.56 -4.60
C ASP A 86 -9.97 10.35 -5.08
N TRP A 87 -9.02 10.93 -4.36
CA TRP A 87 -7.60 10.75 -4.66
C TRP A 87 -7.13 9.31 -4.42
N LEU A 88 -7.61 8.64 -3.35
CA LEU A 88 -7.32 7.24 -3.07
C LEU A 88 -7.84 6.34 -4.19
N ASP A 89 -9.07 6.57 -4.64
CA ASP A 89 -9.66 5.82 -5.74
C ASP A 89 -8.88 6.00 -7.04
N ALA A 90 -8.59 7.25 -7.42
CA ALA A 90 -7.80 7.53 -8.60
C ALA A 90 -6.39 6.90 -8.53
N ASN A 91 -5.79 6.87 -7.35
CA ASN A 91 -4.47 6.27 -7.16
C ASN A 91 -4.52 4.73 -7.25
N PHE A 92 -5.60 4.12 -6.77
CA PHE A 92 -5.84 2.70 -6.94
C PHE A 92 -6.09 2.32 -8.41
N GLU A 93 -6.88 3.09 -9.14
CA GLU A 93 -7.08 2.90 -10.58
C GLU A 93 -5.76 3.02 -11.37
N GLY A 94 -4.90 3.95 -10.96
CA GLY A 94 -3.54 4.05 -11.51
C GLY A 94 -2.70 2.79 -11.24
N MET A 95 -2.84 2.20 -10.05
CA MET A 95 -2.19 0.94 -9.70
C MET A 95 -2.71 -0.22 -10.55
N LEU A 96 -4.03 -0.35 -10.71
CA LEU A 96 -4.66 -1.38 -11.56
C LEU A 96 -4.14 -1.30 -13.01
N SER A 97 -3.95 -0.11 -13.53
CA SER A 97 -3.48 0.09 -14.89
C SER A 97 -2.08 -0.46 -15.17
N THR A 98 -1.30 -0.75 -14.12
CA THR A 98 0.02 -1.39 -14.25
C THR A 98 -0.05 -2.89 -14.53
N GLY A 99 -1.22 -3.51 -14.30
CA GLY A 99 -1.42 -4.95 -14.42
C GLY A 99 -0.88 -5.76 -13.22
N ALA A 100 -0.51 -5.11 -12.12
CA ALA A 100 -0.12 -5.81 -10.90
C ALA A 100 -1.32 -6.56 -10.29
N PRO A 101 -1.14 -7.71 -9.64
CA PRO A 101 0.13 -8.39 -9.33
C PRO A 101 0.70 -9.24 -10.48
N GLU A 102 -0.07 -9.58 -11.51
CA GLU A 102 0.33 -10.53 -12.56
C GLU A 102 1.43 -9.95 -13.46
N GLN A 103 1.41 -8.65 -13.71
CA GLN A 103 2.42 -7.96 -14.48
C GLN A 103 3.36 -7.18 -13.57
N ARG A 104 4.65 -7.33 -13.80
CA ARG A 104 5.67 -6.58 -13.09
C ARG A 104 6.05 -5.33 -13.90
N SER A 105 5.60 -4.17 -13.45
CA SER A 105 5.95 -2.89 -14.08
C SER A 105 7.44 -2.58 -13.93
N LYS A 106 7.96 -1.69 -14.78
CA LYS A 106 9.26 -1.06 -14.52
C LYS A 106 9.25 -0.42 -13.14
N GLY A 107 10.20 -0.72 -12.29
CA GLY A 107 10.25 -0.19 -10.93
C GLY A 107 9.59 -1.05 -9.88
N LEU A 108 8.73 -1.99 -10.25
CA LEU A 108 8.26 -3.03 -9.35
C LEU A 108 9.15 -4.27 -9.58
N TRP A 109 10.06 -4.56 -8.68
CA TRP A 109 10.80 -5.82 -8.73
C TRP A 109 9.96 -6.95 -8.12
N GLN A 110 10.34 -8.17 -8.40
CA GLN A 110 9.63 -9.35 -7.91
C GLN A 110 9.71 -9.43 -6.38
N ASN A 111 8.58 -9.16 -5.72
CA ASN A 111 8.46 -9.13 -4.28
C ASN A 111 7.02 -9.49 -3.88
N TYR A 112 6.87 -10.24 -2.79
CA TYR A 112 5.57 -10.68 -2.27
C TYR A 112 5.29 -10.15 -0.87
N GLY A 113 6.25 -9.46 -0.24
CA GLY A 113 6.18 -9.01 1.14
C GLY A 113 5.27 -7.79 1.37
N GLN A 114 5.16 -7.38 2.62
CA GLN A 114 4.34 -6.24 3.05
C GLN A 114 4.91 -4.89 2.60
N CYS A 115 6.24 -4.72 2.65
CA CYS A 115 6.83 -3.41 2.38
C CYS A 115 6.72 -3.00 0.91
N CYS A 116 7.20 -3.85 0.00
CA CYS A 116 7.40 -3.51 -1.40
C CYS A 116 6.63 -4.44 -2.36
N GLY A 117 5.79 -5.32 -1.85
CA GLY A 117 5.23 -6.42 -2.62
C GLY A 117 3.72 -6.56 -2.54
N ASP A 118 3.29 -7.69 -3.06
CA ASP A 118 1.88 -7.99 -3.29
C ASP A 118 1.06 -8.07 -2.00
N ALA A 119 1.63 -8.58 -0.89
CA ALA A 119 0.93 -8.62 0.40
C ALA A 119 0.56 -7.21 0.89
N GLY A 120 1.46 -6.22 0.78
CA GLY A 120 1.17 -4.84 1.14
C GLY A 120 0.17 -4.16 0.21
N ILE A 121 0.18 -4.50 -1.08
CA ILE A 121 -0.81 -4.01 -2.06
C ILE A 121 -2.18 -4.64 -1.78
N GLY A 122 -2.23 -5.92 -1.45
CA GLY A 122 -3.45 -6.63 -1.09
C GLY A 122 -4.08 -6.08 0.19
N ASP A 123 -3.28 -5.83 1.23
CA ASP A 123 -3.74 -5.19 2.47
C ASP A 123 -4.24 -3.76 2.23
N TYR A 124 -3.63 -3.02 1.31
CA TYR A 124 -4.14 -1.71 0.91
C TYR A 124 -5.53 -1.81 0.26
N ALA A 125 -5.74 -2.80 -0.59
CA ALA A 125 -7.06 -3.03 -1.19
C ALA A 125 -8.09 -3.42 -0.13
N LEU A 126 -7.77 -4.29 0.83
CA LEU A 126 -8.65 -4.61 1.96
C LEU A 126 -8.98 -3.38 2.80
N PHE A 127 -8.00 -2.51 3.03
CA PHE A 127 -8.23 -1.24 3.71
C PHE A 127 -9.22 -0.35 2.94
N LEU A 128 -9.05 -0.18 1.63
CA LEU A 128 -9.98 0.60 0.81
C LEU A 128 -11.39 -0.02 0.81
N PHE A 129 -11.51 -1.34 0.76
CA PHE A 129 -12.79 -2.03 0.92
C PHE A 129 -13.44 -1.71 2.26
N ALA A 130 -12.70 -1.79 3.36
CA ALA A 130 -13.22 -1.48 4.69
C ALA A 130 -13.70 -0.02 4.83
N VAL A 131 -13.03 0.91 4.14
CA VAL A 131 -13.38 2.35 4.19
C VAL A 131 -14.57 2.70 3.30
N THR A 132 -14.67 2.08 2.12
CA THR A 132 -15.63 2.49 1.07
C THR A 132 -16.78 1.53 0.88
N GLY A 133 -16.63 0.26 1.23
CA GLY A 133 -17.57 -0.81 0.92
C GLY A 133 -17.60 -1.21 -0.56
N ASP A 134 -16.71 -0.69 -1.40
CA ASP A 134 -16.69 -1.01 -2.83
C ASP A 134 -16.01 -2.37 -3.08
N GLU A 135 -16.78 -3.30 -3.59
CA GLU A 135 -16.40 -4.69 -3.88
C GLU A 135 -15.22 -4.82 -4.86
N LYS A 136 -14.92 -3.80 -5.66
CA LYS A 136 -13.77 -3.82 -6.57
C LYS A 136 -12.45 -4.00 -5.81
N TYR A 137 -12.35 -3.43 -4.63
CA TYR A 137 -11.15 -3.54 -3.79
C TYR A 137 -11.01 -4.95 -3.19
N LEU A 138 -12.12 -5.52 -2.70
CA LEU A 138 -12.12 -6.90 -2.20
C LEU A 138 -11.72 -7.88 -3.30
N LYS A 139 -12.33 -7.76 -4.47
CA LYS A 139 -12.01 -8.59 -5.64
C LYS A 139 -10.52 -8.52 -6.01
N TYR A 140 -9.93 -7.34 -5.97
CA TYR A 140 -8.50 -7.18 -6.24
C TYR A 140 -7.63 -7.84 -5.15
N ALA A 141 -8.03 -7.72 -3.87
CA ALA A 141 -7.35 -8.39 -2.77
C ALA A 141 -7.40 -9.92 -2.93
N GLU A 142 -8.55 -10.49 -3.34
CA GLU A 142 -8.69 -11.91 -3.63
C GLU A 142 -7.77 -12.37 -4.78
N GLN A 143 -7.72 -11.61 -5.88
CA GLN A 143 -6.82 -11.88 -6.99
C GLN A 143 -5.36 -11.86 -6.54
N THR A 144 -5.00 -10.88 -5.72
CA THR A 144 -3.64 -10.75 -5.17
C THR A 144 -3.29 -11.92 -4.24
N ALA A 145 -4.20 -12.33 -3.37
CA ALA A 145 -4.01 -13.49 -2.50
C ALA A 145 -3.82 -14.78 -3.32
N GLN A 146 -4.68 -14.99 -4.32
CA GLN A 146 -4.57 -16.16 -5.21
C GLN A 146 -3.24 -16.14 -5.99
N HIS A 147 -2.81 -14.97 -6.47
CA HIS A 147 -1.51 -14.81 -7.12
C HIS A 147 -0.38 -15.23 -6.18
N ILE A 148 -0.35 -14.73 -4.96
CA ILE A 148 0.67 -15.07 -3.96
C ILE A 148 0.68 -16.57 -3.67
N VAL A 149 -0.48 -17.18 -3.46
CA VAL A 149 -0.58 -18.64 -3.20
C VAL A 149 -0.02 -19.44 -4.37
N ASN A 150 -0.33 -19.06 -5.60
CA ASN A 150 0.15 -19.74 -6.81
C ASN A 150 1.68 -19.61 -7.02
N GLN A 151 2.30 -18.60 -6.42
CA GLN A 151 3.74 -18.36 -6.53
C GLN A 151 4.54 -18.98 -5.36
N GLY A 152 3.85 -19.51 -4.37
CA GLY A 152 4.49 -20.15 -3.23
C GLY A 152 5.21 -21.45 -3.61
N ASN A 153 6.38 -21.70 -3.03
CA ASN A 153 7.10 -22.95 -3.15
C ASN A 153 6.90 -23.78 -1.88
N ASP A 154 6.44 -25.03 -2.04
CA ASP A 154 6.08 -25.92 -0.93
C ASP A 154 7.05 -27.10 -0.72
N THR A 155 8.15 -27.17 -1.46
CA THR A 155 9.08 -28.32 -1.42
C THR A 155 9.72 -28.56 -0.04
N ALA A 156 9.87 -27.50 0.78
CA ALA A 156 10.46 -27.58 2.13
C ALA A 156 9.68 -26.74 3.15
N GLY A 157 8.38 -26.56 2.92
CA GLY A 157 7.54 -25.60 3.63
C GLY A 157 7.23 -24.40 2.77
N LEU A 158 6.06 -23.81 2.97
CA LEU A 158 5.58 -22.71 2.11
C LEU A 158 6.49 -21.47 2.20
N SER A 159 7.04 -21.08 1.08
CA SER A 159 8.01 -19.99 0.98
C SER A 159 7.90 -19.24 -0.35
N TRP A 160 8.37 -18.00 -0.35
CA TRP A 160 8.37 -17.13 -1.52
C TRP A 160 9.77 -16.56 -1.74
N GLN A 161 10.24 -16.65 -2.98
CA GLN A 161 11.50 -16.05 -3.38
C GLN A 161 11.27 -14.58 -3.77
N THR A 162 11.98 -13.68 -3.15
CA THR A 162 11.91 -12.24 -3.40
C THR A 162 13.24 -11.67 -3.87
N ALA A 163 13.17 -10.70 -4.80
CA ALA A 163 14.33 -9.91 -5.19
C ALA A 163 14.57 -8.80 -4.16
N GLU A 164 15.65 -8.91 -3.39
CA GLU A 164 16.07 -7.87 -2.42
C GLU A 164 16.74 -6.69 -3.09
N HIS A 165 17.46 -6.93 -4.17
CA HIS A 165 18.29 -5.94 -4.80
C HIS A 165 17.70 -5.49 -6.13
N ARG A 166 17.36 -4.23 -6.23
CA ARG A 166 16.82 -3.61 -7.44
C ARG A 166 17.68 -3.83 -8.67
N ASP A 167 19.00 -3.77 -8.50
CA ASP A 167 19.95 -3.91 -9.60
C ASP A 167 20.34 -5.36 -9.89
N ARG A 168 19.92 -6.30 -9.03
CA ARG A 168 20.17 -7.74 -9.13
C ARG A 168 18.88 -8.52 -8.97
N ARG A 169 17.95 -8.30 -9.88
CA ARG A 169 16.60 -8.89 -9.85
C ARG A 169 16.56 -10.41 -10.04
N ASP A 170 17.63 -10.99 -10.54
CA ASP A 170 17.88 -12.41 -10.68
C ASP A 170 18.37 -13.07 -9.39
N PHE A 171 18.84 -12.28 -8.43
CA PHE A 171 19.22 -12.74 -7.12
C PHE A 171 17.99 -12.79 -6.20
N LEU A 172 17.44 -14.00 -6.06
CA LEU A 172 16.23 -14.25 -5.29
C LEU A 172 16.57 -14.91 -3.95
N GLU A 173 16.00 -14.39 -2.88
CA GLU A 173 16.16 -14.92 -1.52
C GLU A 173 14.81 -15.23 -0.89
N THR A 174 14.80 -16.23 -0.05
CA THR A 174 13.63 -16.56 0.79
C THR A 174 13.80 -15.92 2.15
N GLN A 175 12.82 -15.10 2.55
CA GLN A 175 12.85 -14.39 3.81
C GLN A 175 11.70 -14.80 4.72
N THR A 176 11.88 -14.65 6.02
CA THR A 176 10.90 -15.02 7.05
C THR A 176 10.27 -13.83 7.76
N GLY A 177 10.87 -12.63 7.64
CA GLY A 177 10.43 -11.42 8.34
C GLY A 177 9.08 -10.88 7.88
N TYR A 178 8.49 -9.98 8.69
CA TYR A 178 7.18 -9.40 8.40
C TYR A 178 7.20 -8.51 7.15
N MET A 179 8.16 -7.63 7.02
CA MET A 179 8.16 -6.63 5.93
C MET A 179 8.44 -7.23 4.55
N GLN A 180 9.33 -8.23 4.47
CA GLN A 180 9.80 -8.76 3.19
C GLN A 180 9.51 -10.25 2.98
N GLY A 181 9.09 -10.97 4.01
CA GLY A 181 9.05 -12.44 3.97
C GLY A 181 7.73 -13.07 4.36
N ALA A 182 7.81 -14.36 4.64
CA ALA A 182 6.68 -15.24 4.85
C ALA A 182 5.72 -14.79 5.98
N ALA A 183 6.23 -14.18 7.04
CA ALA A 183 5.38 -13.70 8.14
C ALA A 183 4.40 -12.61 7.69
N GLY A 184 4.84 -11.65 6.89
CA GLY A 184 3.96 -10.60 6.36
C GLY A 184 3.00 -11.11 5.29
N ILE A 185 3.44 -12.06 4.47
CA ILE A 185 2.59 -12.73 3.50
C ILE A 185 1.47 -13.51 4.22
N ALA A 186 1.83 -14.30 5.23
CA ALA A 186 0.85 -15.03 6.04
C ALA A 186 -0.13 -14.08 6.75
N SER A 187 0.34 -12.93 7.23
CA SER A 187 -0.52 -11.90 7.82
C SER A 187 -1.59 -11.43 6.84
N PHE A 188 -1.22 -11.10 5.60
CA PHE A 188 -2.19 -10.71 4.58
C PHE A 188 -3.17 -11.84 4.24
N LEU A 189 -2.69 -13.08 4.08
CA LEU A 189 -3.55 -14.22 3.77
C LEU A 189 -4.55 -14.51 4.90
N LEU A 190 -4.15 -14.40 6.16
CA LEU A 190 -5.05 -14.50 7.30
C LEU A 190 -6.06 -13.35 7.37
N HIS A 191 -5.63 -12.16 6.97
CA HIS A 191 -6.47 -10.98 6.95
C HIS A 191 -7.58 -11.11 5.91
N ILE A 192 -7.25 -11.45 4.67
CA ILE A 192 -8.29 -11.66 3.65
C ILE A 192 -9.20 -12.83 3.99
N ASP A 193 -8.68 -13.93 4.53
CA ASP A 193 -9.50 -15.05 5.00
C ASP A 193 -10.50 -14.60 6.07
N SER A 194 -10.06 -13.75 7.00
CA SER A 194 -10.94 -13.18 8.03
C SER A 194 -12.04 -12.32 7.42
N VAL A 195 -11.73 -11.47 6.43
CA VAL A 195 -12.71 -10.63 5.75
C VAL A 195 -13.75 -11.48 5.01
N LEU A 196 -13.30 -12.48 4.23
CA LEU A 196 -14.17 -13.35 3.45
C LEU A 196 -15.11 -14.21 4.33
N ASN A 197 -14.63 -14.63 5.49
CA ASN A 197 -15.42 -15.41 6.44
C ASN A 197 -16.14 -14.57 7.50
N GLN A 198 -16.14 -13.24 7.35
CA GLN A 198 -16.78 -12.31 8.28
C GLN A 198 -16.32 -12.50 9.74
N MET A 199 -15.06 -12.86 9.90
CA MET A 199 -14.44 -13.01 11.21
C MET A 199 -13.82 -11.67 11.66
N PRO A 200 -13.79 -11.38 12.98
CA PRO A 200 -13.12 -10.18 13.44
C PRO A 200 -11.62 -10.27 13.17
N VAL A 201 -11.05 -9.23 12.56
CA VAL A 201 -9.62 -9.10 12.36
C VAL A 201 -8.95 -8.84 13.70
N LYS A 202 -8.21 -9.82 14.22
CA LYS A 202 -7.61 -9.75 15.57
C LYS A 202 -6.15 -9.29 15.58
N MET A 203 -5.51 -9.21 14.42
CA MET A 203 -4.08 -8.94 14.35
C MET A 203 -3.81 -7.50 13.92
N ILE A 204 -3.59 -6.64 14.92
CA ILE A 204 -3.06 -5.29 14.72
C ILE A 204 -1.62 -5.31 15.20
N LEU A 205 -0.67 -5.27 14.27
CA LEU A 205 0.72 -5.05 14.62
C LEU A 205 0.98 -3.54 14.71
N PRO A 206 1.83 -3.08 15.65
CA PRO A 206 2.12 -1.66 15.82
C PRO A 206 2.60 -0.96 14.54
N GLU A 207 3.20 -1.74 13.65
CA GLU A 207 3.77 -1.28 12.38
C GLU A 207 2.85 -1.59 11.18
N THR A 208 1.63 -2.10 11.43
CA THR A 208 0.65 -2.27 10.37
C THR A 208 0.39 -0.92 9.74
N PRO A 209 0.67 -0.74 8.43
CA PRO A 209 0.48 0.56 7.77
C PRO A 209 -1.00 0.99 7.77
N PHE A 210 -1.90 0.06 7.96
CA PHE A 210 -3.33 0.26 8.04
C PHE A 210 -3.81 -0.16 9.43
N SER A 211 -3.92 0.81 10.34
CA SER A 211 -4.61 0.56 11.59
C SER A 211 -6.12 0.50 11.28
N TYR A 212 -6.68 -0.69 11.41
CA TYR A 212 -8.13 -0.84 11.43
C TYR A 212 -8.62 -0.32 12.79
N HIS A 213 -8.86 0.97 12.90
CA HIS A 213 -9.68 1.47 13.96
C HIS A 213 -11.09 0.98 13.64
N GLU A 214 -11.63 0.19 14.53
CA GLU A 214 -13.04 -0.19 14.51
C GLU A 214 -13.85 1.04 14.19
N THR A 215 -14.45 1.08 13.01
CA THR A 215 -15.53 2.01 12.72
C THR A 215 -16.71 1.50 13.52
N HIS A 216 -16.95 2.13 14.69
CA HIS A 216 -18.18 1.94 15.45
C HIS A 216 -19.38 2.50 14.69
#